data_b221e2ade53f94057bd482321e9607bb
#
_entry.id   b221e2ade53f94057bd482321e9607bb
#
_cell.length_a   1.000
_cell.length_b   1.000
_cell.length_c   1.000
_cell.angle_alpha   90.00
_cell.angle_beta   90.00
_cell.angle_gamma   90.00
#
_symmetry.space_group_name_H-M   'P 1'
#
loop_
_entity.id
_entity.type
_entity.pdbx_description
1 polymer ?
#
loop_
_entity_poly.entity_id
_entity_poly.type
_entity_poly.pdbx_seq_one_letter_code
_entity_poly.pdbx_strand_id
1 'polypeptide(L)'
;MRRELLIVALVAWSGAARAAPPDALRAAFPDAERFDATDVLLTDEMAKRLDDLARSRIPERMVTFYAARRGDAVQGYAVLQSHVVRTKRETLLLAFEPDGRIRRIVVLSFLEPPEYKPSERWLGQFTGKGTADRLAVGDDIAPISGSTLSARGVAEQSRWLLQALQMARKEGRVP
;
A
#
# COMPACT_ATOMS: atom_id res chain seq x y z
N MET A 1 45.99 -1.72 -31.15
CA MET A 1 44.89 -1.01 -30.40
C MET A 1 43.55 -1.59 -30.88
N ARG A 2 43.00 -2.55 -30.17
CA ARG A 2 41.69 -3.14 -30.47
C ARG A 2 40.64 -2.42 -29.61
N ARG A 3 39.71 -1.73 -30.26
CA ARG A 3 38.52 -1.13 -29.60
C ARG A 3 37.50 -2.24 -29.37
N GLU A 4 37.35 -2.65 -28.16
CA GLU A 4 36.23 -3.48 -27.72
C GLU A 4 34.94 -2.66 -27.72
N LEU A 5 34.06 -3.00 -28.66
CA LEU A 5 32.67 -2.46 -28.67
C LEU A 5 31.89 -3.21 -27.59
N LEU A 6 31.59 -2.54 -26.49
CA LEU A 6 30.58 -2.95 -25.50
C LEU A 6 29.21 -2.87 -26.16
N ILE A 7 28.68 -4.01 -26.59
CA ILE A 7 27.28 -4.13 -26.99
C ILE A 7 26.44 -4.15 -25.72
N VAL A 8 25.86 -3.01 -25.38
CA VAL A 8 24.80 -2.95 -24.37
C VAL A 8 23.56 -3.60 -25.01
N ALA A 9 23.31 -4.85 -24.65
CA ALA A 9 22.06 -5.52 -25.00
C ALA A 9 20.91 -4.85 -24.28
N LEU A 10 20.17 -4.01 -25.01
CA LEU A 10 18.89 -3.47 -24.57
C LEU A 10 17.91 -4.63 -24.58
N VAL A 11 17.70 -5.25 -23.42
CA VAL A 11 16.62 -6.23 -23.22
C VAL A 11 15.32 -5.45 -23.24
N ALA A 12 14.72 -5.36 -24.43
CA ALA A 12 13.35 -4.92 -24.58
C ALA A 12 12.45 -5.97 -23.92
N TRP A 13 12.09 -5.76 -22.67
CA TRP A 13 11.04 -6.52 -22.02
C TRP A 13 9.73 -6.18 -22.72
N SER A 14 9.28 -7.13 -23.56
CA SER A 14 7.97 -7.05 -24.22
C SER A 14 6.89 -6.93 -23.15
N GLY A 15 6.26 -5.76 -23.08
CA GLY A 15 5.22 -5.45 -22.12
C GLY A 15 4.06 -6.42 -22.24
N ALA A 16 3.89 -7.29 -21.25
CA ALA A 16 2.56 -7.80 -20.95
C ALA A 16 1.65 -6.59 -20.78
N ALA A 17 0.54 -6.53 -21.52
CA ALA A 17 -0.44 -5.46 -21.44
C ALA A 17 -0.82 -5.31 -19.96
N ARG A 18 -0.38 -4.24 -19.33
CA ARG A 18 -0.68 -3.96 -17.93
C ARG A 18 -2.19 -3.79 -17.84
N ALA A 19 -2.84 -4.63 -17.05
CA ALA A 19 -4.25 -4.47 -16.76
C ALA A 19 -4.51 -3.01 -16.33
N ALA A 20 -5.59 -2.42 -16.85
CA ALA A 20 -5.98 -1.07 -16.48
C ALA A 20 -6.09 -1.00 -14.93
N PRO A 21 -5.71 0.14 -14.32
CA PRO A 21 -5.84 0.29 -12.89
C PRO A 21 -7.28 0.01 -12.45
N PRO A 22 -7.49 -0.68 -11.32
CA PRO A 22 -8.83 -0.91 -10.80
C PRO A 22 -9.60 0.40 -10.64
N ASP A 23 -10.92 0.39 -10.86
CA ASP A 23 -11.79 1.58 -10.69
C ASP A 23 -11.62 2.24 -9.32
N ALA A 24 -11.28 1.45 -8.30
CA ALA A 24 -10.99 1.94 -6.97
C ALA A 24 -9.78 2.88 -6.92
N LEU A 25 -8.74 2.67 -7.77
CA LEU A 25 -7.61 3.61 -7.89
C LEU A 25 -8.08 4.94 -8.46
N ARG A 26 -8.91 4.91 -9.51
CA ARG A 26 -9.49 6.11 -10.12
C ARG A 26 -10.40 6.86 -9.14
N ALA A 27 -11.20 6.12 -8.35
CA ALA A 27 -12.05 6.71 -7.32
C ALA A 27 -11.23 7.35 -6.17
N ALA A 28 -10.03 6.82 -5.88
CA ALA A 28 -9.14 7.40 -4.87
C ALA A 28 -8.40 8.65 -5.38
N PHE A 29 -8.15 8.73 -6.69
CA PHE A 29 -7.41 9.82 -7.36
C PHE A 29 -8.15 10.22 -8.64
N PRO A 30 -9.27 10.96 -8.54
CA PRO A 30 -10.10 11.31 -9.70
C PRO A 30 -9.37 12.21 -10.71
N ASP A 31 -8.41 13.01 -10.25
CA ASP A 31 -7.65 13.92 -11.08
C ASP A 31 -6.39 13.28 -11.70
N ALA A 32 -6.12 12.00 -11.39
CA ALA A 32 -4.96 11.31 -11.95
C ALA A 32 -5.21 10.91 -13.42
N GLU A 33 -4.27 11.28 -14.28
CA GLU A 33 -4.29 10.93 -15.70
C GLU A 33 -3.73 9.53 -15.95
N ARG A 34 -2.76 9.10 -15.13
CA ARG A 34 -2.14 7.77 -15.21
C ARG A 34 -1.72 7.26 -13.83
N PHE A 35 -1.50 5.95 -13.79
CA PHE A 35 -0.96 5.26 -12.63
C PHE A 35 0.29 4.48 -13.04
N ASP A 36 1.43 4.86 -12.46
CA ASP A 36 2.70 4.17 -12.68
C ASP A 36 2.86 3.11 -11.58
N ALA A 37 2.83 1.85 -11.95
CA ALA A 37 3.01 0.77 -10.99
C ALA A 37 4.51 0.44 -10.87
N THR A 38 4.97 0.27 -9.64
CA THR A 38 6.33 -0.12 -9.31
C THR A 38 6.29 -1.27 -8.31
N ASP A 39 6.91 -2.40 -8.69
CA ASP A 39 7.07 -3.54 -7.81
C ASP A 39 8.34 -3.36 -6.98
N VAL A 40 8.18 -3.37 -5.67
CA VAL A 40 9.27 -3.29 -4.70
C VAL A 40 9.45 -4.66 -4.07
N LEU A 41 10.52 -5.36 -4.46
CA LEU A 41 10.93 -6.62 -3.84
C LEU A 41 11.66 -6.31 -2.53
N LEU A 42 11.21 -6.93 -1.46
CA LEU A 42 11.77 -6.79 -0.12
C LEU A 42 12.79 -7.90 0.14
N THR A 43 14.00 -7.53 0.50
CA THR A 43 14.96 -8.47 1.08
C THR A 43 14.51 -8.88 2.48
N ASP A 44 15.05 -9.97 3.03
CA ASP A 44 14.72 -10.41 4.39
C ASP A 44 15.08 -9.35 5.43
N GLU A 45 16.18 -8.61 5.22
CA GLU A 45 16.57 -7.49 6.08
C GLU A 45 15.56 -6.34 6.03
N MET A 46 15.12 -5.94 4.83
CA MET A 46 14.08 -4.92 4.65
C MET A 46 12.77 -5.34 5.30
N ALA A 47 12.33 -6.57 5.07
CA ALA A 47 11.10 -7.10 5.65
C ALA A 47 11.18 -7.11 7.18
N LYS A 48 12.29 -7.59 7.76
CA LYS A 48 12.50 -7.56 9.21
C LYS A 48 12.45 -6.13 9.76
N ARG A 49 13.13 -5.18 9.10
CA ARG A 49 13.11 -3.77 9.50
C ARG A 49 11.72 -3.17 9.44
N LEU A 50 10.93 -3.51 8.42
CA LEU A 50 9.53 -3.08 8.30
C LEU A 50 8.67 -3.64 9.43
N ASP A 51 8.82 -4.94 9.73
CA ASP A 51 8.08 -5.60 10.81
C ASP A 51 8.38 -4.95 12.17
N ASP A 52 9.65 -4.65 12.44
CA ASP A 52 10.09 -3.98 13.67
C ASP A 52 9.50 -2.56 13.78
N LEU A 53 9.58 -1.76 12.70
CA LEU A 53 9.04 -0.40 12.67
C LEU A 53 7.51 -0.37 12.78
N ALA A 54 6.85 -1.26 12.08
CA ALA A 54 5.38 -1.36 12.07
C ALA A 54 4.82 -2.09 13.30
N ARG A 55 5.66 -2.75 14.09
CA ARG A 55 5.23 -3.64 15.18
C ARG A 55 4.19 -4.67 14.70
N SER A 56 4.37 -5.16 13.48
CA SER A 56 3.48 -6.09 12.81
C SER A 56 4.29 -6.96 11.89
N ARG A 57 3.99 -8.26 11.86
CA ARG A 57 4.67 -9.20 10.99
C ARG A 57 3.82 -9.49 9.76
N ILE A 58 4.25 -8.99 8.62
CA ILE A 58 3.57 -9.17 7.34
C ILE A 58 4.42 -10.07 6.44
N PRO A 59 3.89 -11.20 5.95
CA PRO A 59 4.70 -12.18 5.20
C PRO A 59 4.99 -11.79 3.75
N GLU A 60 4.50 -10.65 3.29
CA GLU A 60 4.75 -10.15 1.95
C GLU A 60 6.24 -9.92 1.70
N ARG A 61 6.67 -10.30 0.48
CA ARG A 61 8.02 -10.04 -0.01
C ARG A 61 8.03 -9.14 -1.24
N MET A 62 6.87 -8.77 -1.76
CA MET A 62 6.73 -7.86 -2.88
C MET A 62 5.53 -6.93 -2.64
N VAL A 63 5.75 -5.65 -2.82
CA VAL A 63 4.69 -4.62 -2.71
C VAL A 63 4.63 -3.85 -4.00
N THR A 64 3.45 -3.80 -4.63
CA THR A 64 3.22 -2.98 -5.82
C THR A 64 2.66 -1.62 -5.39
N PHE A 65 3.43 -0.57 -5.60
CA PHE A 65 3.00 0.81 -5.42
C PHE A 65 2.50 1.38 -6.74
N TYR A 66 1.36 2.03 -6.71
CA TYR A 66 0.79 2.78 -7.84
C TYR A 66 0.97 4.27 -7.55
N ALA A 67 1.85 4.95 -8.28
CA ALA A 67 1.95 6.40 -8.23
C ALA A 67 0.88 7.01 -9.14
N ALA A 68 -0.07 7.72 -8.54
CA ALA A 68 -1.07 8.50 -9.27
C ALA A 68 -0.43 9.78 -9.80
N ARG A 69 -0.53 10.04 -11.11
CA ARG A 69 0.11 11.20 -11.73
C ARG A 69 -0.87 12.06 -12.52
N ARG A 70 -0.59 13.36 -12.49
CA ARG A 70 -1.17 14.34 -13.37
C ARG A 70 -0.02 15.12 -14.03
N GLY A 71 0.17 14.94 -15.34
CA GLY A 71 1.42 15.34 -15.98
C GLY A 71 2.61 14.65 -15.30
N ASP A 72 3.61 15.42 -14.89
CA ASP A 72 4.77 14.92 -14.14
C ASP A 72 4.59 14.92 -12.62
N ALA A 73 3.54 15.58 -12.12
CA ALA A 73 3.28 15.69 -10.70
C ALA A 73 2.69 14.40 -10.12
N VAL A 74 3.24 13.95 -8.99
CA VAL A 74 2.68 12.85 -8.19
C VAL A 74 1.54 13.40 -7.33
N GLN A 75 0.34 12.88 -7.54
CA GLN A 75 -0.87 13.21 -6.77
C GLN A 75 -1.03 12.36 -5.50
N GLY A 76 -0.25 11.30 -5.39
CA GLY A 76 -0.24 10.38 -4.28
C GLY A 76 0.11 8.97 -4.72
N TYR A 77 -0.05 8.04 -3.79
CA TYR A 77 0.29 6.63 -4.01
C TYR A 77 -0.87 5.74 -3.60
N ALA A 78 -0.93 4.54 -4.16
CA ALA A 78 -1.87 3.52 -3.70
C ALA A 78 -1.21 2.15 -3.64
N VAL A 79 -1.74 1.29 -2.77
CA VAL A 79 -1.37 -0.12 -2.65
C VAL A 79 -2.66 -0.93 -2.51
N LEU A 80 -2.72 -2.06 -3.20
CA LEU A 80 -3.72 -3.09 -2.95
C LEU A 80 -3.10 -4.16 -2.08
N GLN A 81 -3.69 -4.37 -0.91
CA GLN A 81 -3.20 -5.33 0.07
C GLN A 81 -4.28 -6.32 0.45
N SER A 82 -3.94 -7.61 0.43
CA SER A 82 -4.84 -8.67 0.86
C SER A 82 -4.26 -9.40 2.07
N HIS A 83 -5.08 -9.63 3.07
CA HIS A 83 -4.70 -10.39 4.25
C HIS A 83 -5.86 -11.28 4.74
N VAL A 84 -5.58 -12.20 5.63
CA VAL A 84 -6.58 -13.03 6.30
C VAL A 84 -6.95 -12.36 7.60
N VAL A 85 -8.26 -12.07 7.81
CA VAL A 85 -8.76 -11.46 9.04
C VAL A 85 -8.85 -12.51 10.14
N ARG A 86 -9.69 -13.50 9.97
CA ARG A 86 -9.86 -14.63 10.89
C ARG A 86 -9.63 -15.95 10.18
N THR A 87 -10.42 -16.24 9.16
CA THR A 87 -10.37 -17.43 8.32
C THR A 87 -10.43 -17.11 6.85
N LYS A 88 -10.92 -15.93 6.49
CA LYS A 88 -11.12 -15.51 5.11
C LYS A 88 -10.40 -14.21 4.80
N ARG A 89 -10.25 -13.92 3.50
CA ARG A 89 -9.51 -12.76 3.01
C ARG A 89 -10.32 -11.48 3.09
N GLU A 90 -9.62 -10.42 3.43
CA GLU A 90 -9.97 -9.04 3.16
C GLU A 90 -8.98 -8.45 2.17
N THR A 91 -9.46 -7.63 1.24
CA THR A 91 -8.62 -6.85 0.33
C THR A 91 -8.89 -5.38 0.54
N LEU A 92 -7.84 -4.65 0.84
CA LEU A 92 -7.85 -3.22 1.08
C LEU A 92 -7.19 -2.48 -0.09
N LEU A 93 -7.71 -1.33 -0.44
CA LEU A 93 -6.97 -0.26 -1.09
C LEU A 93 -6.56 0.75 -0.03
N LEU A 94 -5.26 0.99 0.10
CA LEU A 94 -4.72 2.11 0.86
C LEU A 94 -4.23 3.16 -0.12
N ALA A 95 -4.78 4.36 -0.02
CA ALA A 95 -4.34 5.53 -0.76
C ALA A 95 -3.60 6.50 0.18
N PHE A 96 -2.50 7.07 -0.32
CA PHE A 96 -1.63 7.97 0.42
C PHE A 96 -1.49 9.31 -0.31
N GLU A 97 -1.38 10.37 0.44
CA GLU A 97 -1.04 11.70 -0.06
C GLU A 97 0.41 11.74 -0.58
N PRO A 98 0.80 12.77 -1.36
CA PRO A 98 2.18 12.91 -1.83
C PRO A 98 3.22 12.95 -0.70
N ASP A 99 2.85 13.44 0.49
CA ASP A 99 3.70 13.46 1.68
C ASP A 99 3.80 12.10 2.40
N GLY A 100 3.00 11.11 1.97
CA GLY A 100 2.98 9.75 2.52
C GLY A 100 1.95 9.53 3.64
N ARG A 101 1.13 10.52 4.02
CA ARG A 101 0.02 10.32 4.95
C ARG A 101 -1.12 9.54 4.29
N ILE A 102 -1.89 8.81 5.08
CA ILE A 102 -3.05 8.08 4.58
C ILE A 102 -4.10 9.08 4.08
N ARG A 103 -4.47 8.99 2.81
CA ARG A 103 -5.58 9.72 2.19
C ARG A 103 -6.91 9.06 2.52
N ARG A 104 -6.98 7.75 2.27
CA ARG A 104 -8.16 6.92 2.58
C ARG A 104 -7.83 5.45 2.53
N ILE A 105 -8.67 4.67 3.19
CA ILE A 105 -8.69 3.20 3.10
C ILE A 105 -10.05 2.77 2.59
N VAL A 106 -10.08 1.83 1.65
CA VAL A 106 -11.30 1.24 1.08
C VAL A 106 -11.24 -0.27 1.18
N VAL A 107 -12.27 -0.89 1.71
CA VAL A 107 -12.43 -2.36 1.67
C VAL A 107 -13.01 -2.75 0.32
N LEU A 108 -12.16 -3.32 -0.55
CA LEU A 108 -12.54 -3.76 -1.88
C LEU A 108 -13.26 -5.11 -1.87
N SER A 109 -12.81 -6.00 -1.00
CA SER A 109 -13.39 -7.33 -0.82
C SER A 109 -13.31 -7.72 0.65
N PHE A 110 -14.38 -8.31 1.16
CA PHE A 110 -14.46 -8.81 2.53
C PHE A 110 -15.22 -10.13 2.51
N LEU A 111 -14.52 -11.23 2.78
CA LEU A 111 -15.08 -12.57 2.66
C LEU A 111 -15.50 -13.17 4.01
N GLU A 112 -15.22 -12.50 5.12
CA GLU A 112 -15.83 -12.83 6.43
C GLU A 112 -17.29 -12.36 6.47
N PRO A 113 -18.09 -12.78 7.45
CA PRO A 113 -19.46 -12.31 7.61
C PRO A 113 -19.55 -10.79 7.62
N PRO A 114 -20.54 -10.18 6.92
CA PRO A 114 -20.58 -8.74 6.67
C PRO A 114 -20.69 -7.89 7.94
N GLU A 115 -21.20 -8.44 9.05
CA GLU A 115 -21.27 -7.79 10.35
C GLU A 115 -19.90 -7.45 10.95
N TYR A 116 -18.82 -8.10 10.49
CA TYR A 116 -17.44 -7.83 10.92
C TYR A 116 -16.70 -6.86 10.02
N LYS A 117 -17.35 -6.42 8.92
CA LYS A 117 -16.72 -5.50 7.98
C LYS A 117 -16.58 -4.10 8.61
N PRO A 118 -15.37 -3.50 8.59
CA PRO A 118 -15.18 -2.11 9.02
C PRO A 118 -16.02 -1.15 8.17
N SER A 119 -16.75 -0.25 8.83
CA SER A 119 -17.52 0.78 8.13
C SER A 119 -16.63 1.88 7.57
N GLU A 120 -17.07 2.57 6.52
CA GLU A 120 -16.34 3.72 5.95
C GLU A 120 -16.09 4.81 6.99
N ARG A 121 -17.07 5.09 7.86
CA ARG A 121 -16.93 6.03 8.97
C ARG A 121 -15.78 5.64 9.91
N TRP A 122 -15.67 4.35 10.21
CA TRP A 122 -14.59 3.84 11.06
C TRP A 122 -13.23 3.95 10.36
N LEU A 123 -13.16 3.59 9.08
CA LEU A 123 -11.95 3.72 8.25
C LEU A 123 -11.50 5.18 8.13
N GLY A 124 -12.40 6.14 8.20
CA GLY A 124 -12.09 7.57 8.20
C GLY A 124 -11.14 8.02 9.30
N GLN A 125 -11.01 7.28 10.42
CA GLN A 125 -10.06 7.59 11.50
C GLN A 125 -8.59 7.53 11.06
N PHE A 126 -8.30 6.82 9.98
CA PHE A 126 -6.95 6.68 9.44
C PHE A 126 -6.53 7.87 8.56
N THR A 127 -7.48 8.66 8.08
CA THR A 127 -7.20 9.79 7.19
C THR A 127 -6.29 10.81 7.87
N GLY A 128 -5.22 11.22 7.16
CA GLY A 128 -4.21 12.17 7.64
C GLY A 128 -3.14 11.56 8.55
N LYS A 129 -3.30 10.31 8.97
CA LYS A 129 -2.30 9.62 9.80
C LYS A 129 -1.08 9.22 8.98
N GLY A 130 0.09 9.24 9.62
CA GLY A 130 1.39 8.96 9.03
C GLY A 130 2.24 8.03 9.89
N THR A 131 3.53 7.93 9.55
CA THR A 131 4.48 7.02 10.23
C THR A 131 4.76 7.38 11.69
N ALA A 132 4.44 8.60 12.13
CA ALA A 132 4.57 9.03 13.52
C ALA A 132 3.37 8.63 14.39
N ASP A 133 2.23 8.31 13.78
CA ASP A 133 1.03 7.89 14.49
C ASP A 133 1.13 6.42 14.89
N ARG A 134 0.51 6.06 16.01
CA ARG A 134 0.58 4.69 16.54
C ARG A 134 -0.27 3.72 15.74
N LEU A 135 -1.39 4.18 15.18
CA LEU A 135 -2.39 3.36 14.49
C LEU A 135 -2.75 2.12 15.32
N ALA A 136 -2.99 2.31 16.60
CA ALA A 136 -3.23 1.24 17.56
C ALA A 136 -4.69 1.25 18.01
N VAL A 137 -5.37 0.11 17.78
CA VAL A 137 -6.77 -0.07 18.21
C VAL A 137 -6.85 -0.04 19.73
N GLY A 138 -7.70 0.82 20.25
CA GLY A 138 -7.86 1.06 21.69
C GLY A 138 -6.98 2.22 22.21
N ASP A 139 -6.22 2.85 21.33
CA ASP A 139 -5.39 4.02 21.63
C ASP A 139 -5.83 5.19 20.72
N ASP A 140 -5.15 5.38 19.58
CA ASP A 140 -5.46 6.44 18.61
C ASP A 140 -6.43 5.99 17.49
N ILE A 141 -6.85 4.74 17.49
CA ILE A 141 -7.93 4.17 16.67
C ILE A 141 -8.97 3.55 17.58
N ALA A 142 -10.22 4.03 17.49
CA ALA A 142 -11.32 3.47 18.27
C ALA A 142 -11.57 2.00 17.88
N PRO A 143 -11.89 1.11 18.85
CA PRO A 143 -12.22 -0.28 18.55
C PRO A 143 -13.57 -0.40 17.82
N ILE A 144 -13.78 -1.55 17.15
CA ILE A 144 -15.09 -1.97 16.66
C ILE A 144 -15.61 -3.05 17.60
N SER A 145 -16.78 -2.81 18.23
CA SER A 145 -17.42 -3.83 19.07
C SER A 145 -17.74 -5.07 18.25
N GLY A 146 -17.32 -6.24 18.73
CA GLY A 146 -17.50 -7.51 18.03
C GLY A 146 -16.58 -7.78 16.83
N SER A 147 -15.82 -6.79 16.35
CA SER A 147 -14.97 -6.91 15.14
C SER A 147 -13.50 -6.56 15.40
N THR A 148 -12.97 -6.97 16.54
CA THR A 148 -11.60 -6.67 16.96
C THR A 148 -10.53 -7.14 15.97
N LEU A 149 -10.72 -8.31 15.35
CA LEU A 149 -9.76 -8.87 14.39
C LEU A 149 -9.71 -8.05 13.11
N SER A 150 -10.87 -7.63 12.58
CA SER A 150 -10.94 -6.74 11.40
C SER A 150 -10.26 -5.40 11.70
N ALA A 151 -10.58 -4.78 12.83
CA ALA A 151 -9.98 -3.51 13.25
C ALA A 151 -8.45 -3.62 13.37
N ARG A 152 -7.94 -4.67 14.01
CA ARG A 152 -6.50 -4.92 14.15
C ARG A 152 -5.85 -5.16 12.79
N GLY A 153 -6.45 -5.98 11.94
CA GLY A 153 -5.93 -6.27 10.60
C GLY A 153 -5.72 -4.99 9.79
N VAL A 154 -6.73 -4.12 9.70
CA VAL A 154 -6.61 -2.83 9.01
C VAL A 154 -5.50 -1.98 9.62
N ALA A 155 -5.43 -1.89 10.95
CA ALA A 155 -4.41 -1.07 11.62
C ALA A 155 -2.99 -1.60 11.38
N GLU A 156 -2.78 -2.90 11.44
CA GLU A 156 -1.49 -3.56 11.20
C GLU A 156 -1.02 -3.38 9.76
N GLN A 157 -1.91 -3.63 8.79
CA GLN A 157 -1.61 -3.39 7.37
C GLN A 157 -1.27 -1.93 7.10
N SER A 158 -2.02 -1.00 7.70
CA SER A 158 -1.80 0.44 7.52
C SER A 158 -0.44 0.89 8.05
N ARG A 159 -0.05 0.47 9.27
CA ARG A 159 1.27 0.78 9.84
C ARG A 159 2.39 0.26 8.95
N TRP A 160 2.28 -1.00 8.54
CA TRP A 160 3.32 -1.65 7.76
C TRP A 160 3.49 -1.00 6.39
N LEU A 161 2.38 -0.72 5.68
CA LEU A 161 2.41 -0.09 4.35
C LEU A 161 2.89 1.37 4.40
N LEU A 162 2.59 2.13 5.45
CA LEU A 162 3.17 3.45 5.68
C LEU A 162 4.69 3.39 5.76
N GLN A 163 5.24 2.45 6.54
CA GLN A 163 6.68 2.27 6.66
C GLN A 163 7.30 1.77 5.35
N ALA A 164 6.61 0.86 4.64
CA ALA A 164 7.06 0.34 3.35
C ALA A 164 7.13 1.44 2.29
N LEU A 165 6.10 2.31 2.19
CA LEU A 165 6.11 3.46 1.29
C LEU A 165 7.25 4.42 1.62
N GLN A 166 7.43 4.75 2.90
CA GLN A 166 8.50 5.66 3.31
C GLN A 166 9.89 5.09 3.00
N MET A 167 10.08 3.79 3.22
CA MET A 167 11.34 3.11 2.88
C MET A 167 11.59 3.14 1.37
N ALA A 168 10.59 2.76 0.56
CA ALA A 168 10.71 2.74 -0.89
C ALA A 168 11.01 4.13 -1.47
N ARG A 169 10.41 5.20 -0.92
CA ARG A 169 10.70 6.58 -1.31
C ARG A 169 12.12 7.01 -0.93
N LYS A 170 12.57 6.72 0.28
CA LYS A 170 13.94 7.04 0.74
C LYS A 170 15.02 6.35 -0.10
N GLU A 171 14.72 5.17 -0.60
CA GLU A 171 15.62 4.40 -1.47
C GLU A 171 15.47 4.77 -2.96
N GLY A 172 14.61 5.73 -3.31
CA GLY A 172 14.37 6.15 -4.68
C GLY A 172 13.71 5.08 -5.56
N ARG A 173 13.05 4.07 -4.96
CA ARG A 173 12.36 2.99 -5.68
C ARG A 173 10.98 3.40 -6.17
N VAL A 174 10.36 4.33 -5.50
CA VAL A 174 9.12 5.01 -5.93
C VAL A 174 9.34 6.52 -5.91
N PRO A 175 8.70 7.27 -6.81
CA PRO A 175 8.90 8.70 -6.95
C PRO A 175 8.52 9.50 -5.70
#